data_095111370b17f11ad367b91a0d5ff490
#
_entry.id   095111370b17f11ad367b91a0d5ff490
#
_cell.length_a   1.000
_cell.length_b   1.000
_cell.length_c   1.000
_cell.angle_alpha   90.00
_cell.angle_beta   90.00
_cell.angle_gamma   90.00
#
_symmetry.space_group_name_H-M   'P 1'
#
loop_
_entity.id
_entity.type
_entity.pdbx_description
1 polymer ?
#
loop_
_entity_poly.entity_id
_entity_poly.type
_entity_poly.pdbx_seq_one_letter_code
_entity_poly.pdbx_strand_id
1 'polypeptide(L)'
;MNRNLIEDSQALLDLPSHAPAPNRRVAMQAALGVGYAVAAAPIRAQTAIKTPTEGLTEGEITLSVNGTQVPVYRAQPAGQKNLPVVLVVSEIFGVHEYIADVARRFAKAGYLAMAPELFVRQGDPQSYGEVAKLQAEIIAK
;
A
#
# COMPACT_ATOMS: atom_id res chain seq x y z
N MET A 1 36.94 -20.73 -16.24
CA MET A 1 36.51 -19.40 -16.70
C MET A 1 35.38 -19.60 -17.69
N ASN A 2 34.15 -19.20 -17.30
CA ASN A 2 32.89 -19.76 -17.81
C ASN A 2 32.56 -19.35 -19.25
N ARG A 3 32.57 -20.35 -20.15
CA ARG A 3 32.04 -20.21 -21.53
C ARG A 3 30.53 -19.96 -21.60
N ASN A 4 29.78 -20.33 -20.57
CA ASN A 4 28.31 -20.26 -20.57
C ASN A 4 27.71 -18.85 -20.45
N LEU A 5 28.45 -17.88 -19.92
CA LEU A 5 27.97 -16.50 -19.76
C LEU A 5 27.97 -15.70 -21.09
N ILE A 6 28.79 -16.11 -22.07
CA ILE A 6 28.84 -15.43 -23.37
C ILE A 6 27.71 -15.97 -24.30
N GLU A 7 27.40 -17.26 -24.22
CA GLU A 7 26.33 -17.87 -25.02
C GLU A 7 24.95 -17.40 -24.54
N ASP A 8 24.73 -17.27 -23.22
CA ASP A 8 23.48 -16.74 -22.67
C ASP A 8 23.27 -15.25 -23.01
N SER A 9 24.34 -14.47 -23.11
CA SER A 9 24.22 -13.06 -23.51
C SER A 9 23.92 -12.88 -25.00
N GLN A 10 24.37 -13.79 -25.85
CA GLN A 10 24.06 -13.78 -27.29
C GLN A 10 22.63 -14.24 -27.57
N ALA A 11 22.12 -15.22 -26.83
CA ALA A 11 20.72 -15.65 -26.95
C ALA A 11 19.70 -14.54 -26.59
N LEU A 12 20.08 -13.57 -25.76
CA LEU A 12 19.27 -12.40 -25.43
C LEU A 12 19.30 -11.31 -26.52
N LEU A 13 20.26 -11.36 -27.44
CA LEU A 13 20.39 -10.41 -28.55
C LEU A 13 19.75 -10.92 -29.85
N ASP A 14 19.44 -12.22 -29.96
CA ASP A 14 18.72 -12.83 -31.07
C ASP A 14 17.19 -12.73 -30.93
N LEU A 15 16.70 -11.54 -30.63
CA LEU A 15 15.29 -11.23 -30.80
C LEU A 15 14.99 -11.16 -32.30
N PRO A 16 13.94 -11.86 -32.81
CA PRO A 16 13.58 -11.80 -34.22
C PRO A 16 13.34 -10.37 -34.65
N SER A 17 14.13 -9.89 -35.59
CA SER A 17 14.17 -8.52 -36.10
C SER A 17 12.91 -8.06 -36.85
N HIS A 18 11.79 -8.79 -36.70
CA HIS A 18 10.54 -8.56 -37.42
C HIS A 18 9.30 -8.43 -36.51
N ALA A 19 9.46 -8.20 -35.21
CA ALA A 19 8.32 -7.77 -34.43
C ALA A 19 7.98 -6.31 -34.79
N PRO A 20 6.76 -5.98 -35.23
CA PRO A 20 6.38 -4.59 -35.46
C PRO A 20 6.58 -3.80 -34.20
N ALA A 21 7.25 -2.63 -34.30
CA ALA A 21 7.49 -1.76 -33.15
C ALA A 21 6.15 -1.49 -32.45
N PRO A 22 6.06 -1.68 -31.13
CA PRO A 22 4.81 -1.48 -30.41
C PRO A 22 4.36 -0.03 -30.66
N ASN A 23 3.09 0.15 -31.05
CA ASN A 23 2.57 1.49 -31.23
C ASN A 23 2.63 2.25 -29.87
N ARG A 24 2.71 3.58 -29.94
CA ARG A 24 2.88 4.44 -28.77
C ARG A 24 1.86 4.16 -27.65
N ARG A 25 0.67 3.72 -28.01
CA ARG A 25 -0.41 3.37 -27.06
C ARG A 25 -0.11 2.09 -26.29
N VAL A 26 0.39 1.05 -26.95
CA VAL A 26 0.80 -0.21 -26.32
C VAL A 26 2.03 -0.01 -25.45
N ALA A 27 3.00 0.80 -25.89
CA ALA A 27 4.16 1.15 -25.07
C ALA A 27 3.78 1.92 -23.80
N MET A 28 2.83 2.86 -23.90
CA MET A 28 2.32 3.59 -22.73
C MET A 28 1.51 2.69 -21.79
N GLN A 29 0.68 1.79 -22.32
CA GLN A 29 -0.06 0.83 -21.50
C GLN A 29 0.87 -0.15 -20.78
N ALA A 30 1.91 -0.65 -21.46
CA ALA A 30 2.92 -1.48 -20.85
C ALA A 30 3.72 -0.73 -19.77
N ALA A 31 4.11 0.52 -20.03
CA ALA A 31 4.81 1.35 -19.05
C ALA A 31 3.95 1.67 -17.82
N LEU A 32 2.66 1.94 -18.01
CA LEU A 32 1.71 2.14 -16.91
C LEU A 32 1.49 0.83 -16.12
N GLY A 33 1.35 -0.30 -16.82
CA GLY A 33 1.18 -1.62 -16.18
C GLY A 33 2.40 -2.03 -15.36
N VAL A 34 3.59 -1.87 -15.91
CA VAL A 34 4.87 -2.18 -15.20
C VAL A 34 5.10 -1.19 -14.06
N GLY A 35 4.84 0.10 -14.28
CA GLY A 35 4.97 1.13 -13.24
C GLY A 35 4.05 0.87 -12.06
N TYR A 36 2.81 0.46 -12.30
CA TYR A 36 1.84 0.12 -11.25
C TYR A 36 2.21 -1.19 -10.53
N ALA A 37 2.66 -2.21 -11.27
CA ALA A 37 3.10 -3.47 -10.68
C ALA A 37 4.36 -3.31 -9.80
N VAL A 38 5.28 -2.43 -10.19
CA VAL A 38 6.48 -2.11 -9.37
C VAL A 38 6.10 -1.27 -8.16
N ALA A 39 5.14 -0.34 -8.30
CA ALA A 39 4.64 0.44 -7.17
C ALA A 39 3.80 -0.39 -6.20
N ALA A 40 3.13 -1.45 -6.69
CA ALA A 40 2.37 -2.41 -5.90
C ALA A 40 3.20 -3.62 -5.44
N ALA A 41 4.49 -3.69 -5.81
CA ALA A 41 5.38 -4.70 -5.24
C ALA A 41 5.40 -4.51 -3.71
N PRO A 42 5.28 -5.59 -2.92
CA PRO A 42 5.26 -5.47 -1.47
C PRO A 42 6.50 -4.69 -1.04
N ILE A 43 6.29 -3.52 -0.47
CA ILE A 43 7.35 -2.71 0.14
C ILE A 43 7.98 -3.61 1.18
N ARG A 44 9.18 -4.11 0.89
CA ARG A 44 9.90 -4.94 1.85
C ARG A 44 10.01 -4.12 3.13
N ALA A 45 9.65 -4.71 4.25
CA ALA A 45 9.59 -4.05 5.55
C ALA A 45 10.88 -3.30 5.95
N GLN A 46 11.98 -3.57 5.24
CA GLN A 46 13.30 -2.95 5.44
C GLN A 46 13.43 -1.53 4.87
N THR A 47 12.52 -1.08 4.00
CA THR A 47 12.53 0.28 3.42
C THR A 47 11.42 1.17 3.97
N ALA A 48 10.54 0.63 4.79
CA ALA A 48 9.48 1.42 5.42
C ALA A 48 10.09 2.36 6.47
N ILE A 49 9.87 3.65 6.33
CA ILE A 49 10.15 4.63 7.37
C ILE A 49 9.26 4.29 8.55
N LYS A 50 9.84 4.08 9.74
CA LYS A 50 9.10 3.84 10.97
C LYS A 50 9.23 5.06 11.88
N THR A 51 8.13 5.76 12.04
CA THR A 51 8.05 6.86 13.00
C THR A 51 8.07 6.29 14.42
N PRO A 52 9.00 6.73 15.28
CA PRO A 52 9.06 6.31 16.68
C PRO A 52 7.77 6.60 17.43
N THR A 53 7.36 5.70 18.31
CA THR A 53 6.11 5.80 19.08
C THR A 53 6.26 6.52 20.43
N GLU A 54 7.49 6.84 20.82
CA GLU A 54 7.77 7.55 22.07
C GLU A 54 7.00 8.89 22.12
N GLY A 55 6.31 9.14 23.22
CA GLY A 55 5.47 10.32 23.42
C GLY A 55 4.14 10.26 22.66
N LEU A 56 3.77 9.12 22.08
CA LEU A 56 2.46 8.87 21.47
C LEU A 56 1.65 7.88 22.31
N THR A 57 0.33 8.04 22.25
CA THR A 57 -0.64 6.97 22.54
C THR A 57 -1.16 6.48 21.20
N GLU A 58 -0.94 5.21 20.89
CA GLU A 58 -1.31 4.63 19.60
C GLU A 58 -1.89 3.22 19.76
N GLY A 59 -2.53 2.73 18.73
CA GLY A 59 -3.05 1.37 18.64
C GLY A 59 -4.40 1.30 17.93
N GLU A 60 -4.88 0.08 17.80
CA GLU A 60 -6.20 -0.18 17.22
C GLU A 60 -7.30 0.02 18.27
N ILE A 61 -8.37 0.67 17.85
CA ILE A 61 -9.63 0.80 18.58
C ILE A 61 -10.77 0.36 17.66
N THR A 62 -11.92 0.09 18.23
CA THR A 62 -13.14 -0.23 17.46
C THR A 62 -14.18 0.86 17.65
N LEU A 63 -14.70 1.37 16.53
CA LEU A 63 -15.80 2.32 16.53
C LEU A 63 -17.07 1.64 15.99
N SER A 64 -18.20 1.88 16.65
CA SER A 64 -19.50 1.44 16.14
C SER A 64 -20.08 2.53 15.23
N VAL A 65 -20.20 2.23 13.94
CA VAL A 65 -20.75 3.14 12.94
C VAL A 65 -21.99 2.49 12.30
N ASN A 66 -23.15 3.01 12.59
CA ASN A 66 -24.46 2.45 12.12
C ASN A 66 -24.59 0.93 12.37
N GLY A 67 -24.17 0.48 13.56
CA GLY A 67 -24.23 -0.93 13.95
C GLY A 67 -23.06 -1.79 13.42
N THR A 68 -22.19 -1.27 12.56
CA THR A 68 -20.99 -1.96 12.10
C THR A 68 -19.83 -1.62 13.01
N GLN A 69 -19.10 -2.64 13.45
CA GLN A 69 -17.85 -2.48 14.19
C GLN A 69 -16.72 -2.20 13.20
N VAL A 70 -16.15 -1.01 13.26
CA VAL A 70 -15.10 -0.55 12.35
C VAL A 70 -13.79 -0.49 13.14
N PRO A 71 -12.79 -1.33 12.82
CA PRO A 71 -11.44 -1.18 13.35
C PRO A 71 -10.84 0.13 12.87
N VAL A 72 -10.14 0.83 13.77
CA VAL A 72 -9.51 2.11 13.48
C VAL A 72 -8.15 2.15 14.15
N TYR A 73 -7.09 2.27 13.37
CA TYR A 73 -5.80 2.61 13.95
C TYR A 73 -5.80 4.08 14.36
N ARG A 74 -5.44 4.34 15.62
CA ARG A 74 -5.41 5.67 16.20
C ARG A 74 -4.00 6.00 16.69
N ALA A 75 -3.55 7.24 16.47
CA ALA A 75 -2.34 7.77 17.07
C ALA A 75 -2.56 9.24 17.51
N GLN A 76 -2.03 9.61 18.69
CA GLN A 76 -2.10 10.98 19.22
C GLN A 76 -0.94 11.24 20.17
N PRO A 77 -0.58 12.50 20.45
CA PRO A 77 0.35 12.85 21.53
C PRO A 77 -0.15 12.31 22.87
N ALA A 78 0.76 11.68 23.63
CA ALA A 78 0.42 11.11 24.93
C ALA A 78 -0.04 12.20 25.92
N GLY A 79 -1.11 11.91 26.65
CA GLY A 79 -1.65 12.79 27.70
C GLY A 79 -2.35 14.06 27.21
N GLN A 80 -2.37 14.35 25.91
CA GLN A 80 -3.05 15.52 25.35
C GLN A 80 -4.52 15.22 25.03
N LYS A 81 -5.37 16.26 25.13
CA LYS A 81 -6.80 16.20 24.87
C LYS A 81 -7.20 17.37 23.96
N ASN A 82 -8.42 17.29 23.40
CA ASN A 82 -9.00 18.32 22.54
C ASN A 82 -8.13 18.64 21.32
N LEU A 83 -7.51 17.61 20.75
CA LEU A 83 -6.66 17.74 19.58
C LEU A 83 -7.50 17.90 18.30
N PRO A 84 -6.99 18.65 17.32
CA PRO A 84 -7.59 18.61 15.98
C PRO A 84 -7.48 17.22 15.41
N VAL A 85 -8.53 16.78 14.71
CA VAL A 85 -8.62 15.40 14.17
C VAL A 85 -8.21 15.37 12.71
N VAL A 86 -7.36 14.41 12.35
CA VAL A 86 -7.03 14.07 10.95
C VAL A 86 -7.51 12.65 10.66
N LEU A 87 -8.33 12.50 9.62
CA LEU A 87 -8.71 11.21 9.09
C LEU A 87 -7.71 10.80 8.00
N VAL A 88 -7.04 9.68 8.21
CA VAL A 88 -6.09 9.09 7.26
C VAL A 88 -6.84 8.01 6.49
N VAL A 89 -7.07 8.24 5.22
CA VAL A 89 -7.79 7.31 4.34
C VAL A 89 -6.78 6.41 3.64
N SER A 90 -6.93 5.09 3.80
CA SER A 90 -6.10 4.10 3.13
C SER A 90 -6.49 3.93 1.66
N GLU A 91 -5.56 3.42 0.87
CA GLU A 91 -5.83 2.90 -0.47
C GLU A 91 -6.59 1.55 -0.37
N ILE A 92 -6.68 0.86 -1.49
CA ILE A 92 -7.39 -0.43 -1.61
C ILE A 92 -6.83 -1.56 -0.72
N PHE A 93 -5.65 -1.37 -0.15
CA PHE A 93 -4.95 -2.38 0.67
C PHE A 93 -5.30 -2.32 2.17
N GLY A 94 -6.21 -1.42 2.58
CA GLY A 94 -6.57 -1.25 3.98
C GLY A 94 -5.50 -0.54 4.82
N VAL A 95 -5.63 -0.61 6.14
CA VAL A 95 -4.73 0.05 7.08
C VAL A 95 -3.51 -0.83 7.36
N HIS A 96 -2.52 -0.77 6.48
CA HIS A 96 -1.23 -1.44 6.66
C HIS A 96 -0.20 -0.53 7.36
N GLU A 97 1.00 -1.05 7.63
CA GLU A 97 2.04 -0.35 8.41
C GLU A 97 2.38 1.05 7.89
N TYR A 98 2.37 1.28 6.58
CA TYR A 98 2.63 2.62 6.04
C TYR A 98 1.53 3.62 6.42
N ILE A 99 0.26 3.21 6.38
CA ILE A 99 -0.87 4.04 6.80
C ILE A 99 -0.80 4.34 8.30
N ALA A 100 -0.45 3.33 9.10
CA ALA A 100 -0.21 3.49 10.52
C ALA A 100 0.96 4.47 10.80
N ASP A 101 2.05 4.39 10.02
CA ASP A 101 3.18 5.31 10.11
C ASP A 101 2.77 6.75 9.76
N VAL A 102 1.98 6.96 8.72
CA VAL A 102 1.42 8.28 8.39
C VAL A 102 0.60 8.85 9.55
N ALA A 103 -0.24 8.03 10.19
CA ALA A 103 -1.00 8.45 11.36
C ALA A 103 -0.09 8.85 12.52
N ARG A 104 1.00 8.10 12.78
CA ARG A 104 2.00 8.46 13.81
C ARG A 104 2.69 9.79 13.49
N ARG A 105 2.99 10.08 12.22
CA ARG A 105 3.57 11.39 11.81
C ARG A 105 2.61 12.53 12.11
N PHE A 106 1.34 12.39 11.79
CA PHE A 106 0.35 13.40 12.17
C PHE A 106 0.24 13.55 13.69
N ALA A 107 0.30 12.45 14.44
CA ALA A 107 0.33 12.49 15.89
C ALA A 107 1.55 13.27 16.44
N LYS A 108 2.75 13.04 15.86
CA LYS A 108 3.95 13.85 16.20
C LYS A 108 3.79 15.34 15.89
N ALA A 109 2.97 15.68 14.91
CA ALA A 109 2.63 17.05 14.55
C ALA A 109 1.50 17.66 15.42
N GLY A 110 1.00 16.93 16.42
CA GLY A 110 0.03 17.44 17.39
C GLY A 110 -1.42 17.14 17.07
N TYR A 111 -1.71 16.18 16.19
CA TYR A 111 -3.07 15.80 15.80
C TYR A 111 -3.50 14.50 16.48
N LEU A 112 -4.82 14.32 16.63
CA LEU A 112 -5.43 12.99 16.76
C LEU A 112 -5.61 12.44 15.35
N ALA A 113 -4.77 11.49 14.96
CA ALA A 113 -4.87 10.82 13.66
C ALA A 113 -5.64 9.50 13.78
N MET A 114 -6.58 9.27 12.88
CA MET A 114 -7.44 8.10 12.85
C MET A 114 -7.46 7.50 11.44
N ALA A 115 -7.12 6.23 11.31
CA ALA A 115 -7.13 5.48 10.06
C ALA A 115 -8.14 4.33 10.16
N PRO A 116 -9.38 4.49 9.65
CA PRO A 116 -10.39 3.44 9.69
C PRO A 116 -10.19 2.39 8.60
N GLU A 117 -10.54 1.13 8.91
CA GLU A 117 -10.69 0.06 7.92
C GLU A 117 -11.97 0.26 7.10
N LEU A 118 -11.83 0.85 5.93
CA LEU A 118 -12.97 1.25 5.11
C LEU A 118 -13.69 0.05 4.46
N PHE A 119 -12.99 -1.07 4.28
CA PHE A 119 -13.48 -2.25 3.58
C PHE A 119 -14.02 -3.33 4.54
N VAL A 120 -14.17 -3.04 5.83
CA VAL A 120 -14.60 -4.00 6.86
C VAL A 120 -15.91 -4.74 6.52
N ARG A 121 -16.78 -4.15 5.72
CA ARG A 121 -18.05 -4.77 5.30
C ARG A 121 -17.88 -5.73 4.12
N GLN A 122 -16.85 -5.58 3.33
CA GLN A 122 -16.55 -6.39 2.14
C GLN A 122 -15.58 -7.52 2.46
N GLY A 123 -14.68 -7.32 3.41
CA GLY A 123 -13.66 -8.27 3.82
C GLY A 123 -12.38 -7.59 4.26
N ASP A 124 -11.33 -8.40 4.49
CA ASP A 124 -10.00 -7.89 4.83
C ASP A 124 -9.13 -7.78 3.57
N PRO A 125 -8.81 -6.54 3.12
CA PRO A 125 -7.98 -6.33 1.93
C PRO A 125 -6.59 -6.98 2.04
N GLN A 126 -6.04 -7.12 3.25
CA GLN A 126 -4.70 -7.65 3.47
C GLN A 126 -4.63 -9.18 3.29
N SER A 127 -5.77 -9.86 3.29
CA SER A 127 -5.84 -11.31 3.06
C SER A 127 -5.63 -11.71 1.60
N TYR A 128 -5.67 -10.76 0.67
CA TYR A 128 -5.55 -11.01 -0.78
C TYR A 128 -4.10 -10.86 -1.25
N GLY A 129 -3.53 -11.95 -1.79
CA GLY A 129 -2.18 -11.94 -2.38
C GLY A 129 -2.11 -11.31 -3.77
N GLU A 130 -3.25 -11.15 -4.47
CA GLU A 130 -3.32 -10.65 -5.83
C GLU A 130 -4.28 -9.46 -5.94
N VAL A 131 -3.80 -8.37 -6.55
CA VAL A 131 -4.59 -7.13 -6.73
C VAL A 131 -5.87 -7.39 -7.55
N ALA A 132 -5.82 -8.26 -8.55
CA ALA A 132 -6.98 -8.59 -9.38
C ALA A 132 -8.12 -9.22 -8.56
N LYS A 133 -7.81 -10.11 -7.62
CA LYS A 133 -8.80 -10.70 -6.70
C LYS A 133 -9.34 -9.66 -5.73
N LEU A 134 -8.47 -8.84 -5.17
CA LEU A 134 -8.86 -7.74 -4.29
C LEU A 134 -9.86 -6.80 -4.98
N GLN A 135 -9.59 -6.41 -6.23
CA GLN A 135 -10.49 -5.57 -7.01
C GLN A 135 -11.84 -6.22 -7.26
N ALA A 136 -11.86 -7.50 -7.65
CA ALA A 136 -13.09 -8.21 -7.96
C ALA A 136 -13.96 -8.48 -6.73
N GLU A 137 -13.36 -8.79 -5.58
CA GLU A 137 -14.08 -9.29 -4.41
C GLU A 137 -14.36 -8.21 -3.36
N ILE A 138 -13.57 -7.15 -3.31
CA ILE A 138 -13.72 -6.07 -2.33
C ILE A 138 -14.25 -4.80 -2.97
N ILE A 139 -13.68 -4.36 -4.10
CA ILE A 139 -13.96 -3.02 -4.66
C ILE A 139 -15.18 -3.05 -5.57
N ALA A 140 -15.42 -4.13 -6.30
CA ALA A 140 -16.54 -4.25 -7.24
C ALA A 140 -17.89 -4.57 -6.57
N LYS A 141 -17.92 -4.76 -5.25
CA LYS A 141 -19.13 -4.96 -4.43
C LYS A 141 -19.58 -3.65 -3.81
#